data_d378416f7a4961cda365d9d284214798
#
_entry.id   d378416f7a4961cda365d9d284214798
#
_cell.length_a   1.000
_cell.length_b   1.000
_cell.length_c   1.000
_cell.angle_alpha   90.00
_cell.angle_beta   90.00
_cell.angle_gamma   90.00
#
_symmetry.space_group_name_H-M   'P 1'
#
loop_
_entity.id
_entity.type
_entity.pdbx_description
1 polymer ?
#
loop_
_entity_poly.entity_id
_entity_poly.type
_entity_poly.pdbx_seq_one_letter_code
_entity_poly.pdbx_strand_id
1 'polypeptide(L)'
;MKKTTPDDPKACHTPRDDHQHDEATRRILDTLLQAPPACLDSLKPTCAQRAGKSSAFAVLPDIRAIEALCHVSLMLKSAEEVSDEITAYASGIERGLVWSLVHSVEMSRSLVDALLRANGVDPEQLKAQPSR
;
A
#
# COMPACT_ATOMS: atom_id res chain seq x y z
N MET A 1 47.34 14.98 32.44
CA MET A 1 46.25 14.12 31.93
C MET A 1 45.14 15.00 31.34
N LYS A 2 45.10 15.14 30.00
CA LYS A 2 44.09 15.93 29.29
C LYS A 2 42.94 15.02 28.91
N LYS A 3 41.73 15.29 29.41
CA LYS A 3 40.48 14.63 28.98
C LYS A 3 40.06 15.20 27.64
N THR A 4 40.06 14.36 26.64
CA THR A 4 39.46 14.64 25.33
C THR A 4 37.96 14.32 25.40
N THR A 5 37.13 15.32 25.16
CA THR A 5 35.68 15.21 24.98
C THR A 5 35.41 14.69 23.56
N PRO A 6 34.53 13.71 23.35
CA PRO A 6 34.15 13.31 21.99
C PRO A 6 33.21 14.37 21.38
N ASP A 7 33.58 14.81 20.19
CA ASP A 7 32.76 15.67 19.32
C ASP A 7 31.44 14.96 18.96
N ASP A 8 30.36 15.63 19.28
CA ASP A 8 28.99 15.25 18.89
C ASP A 8 28.76 15.65 17.41
N PRO A 9 28.48 14.74 16.50
CA PRO A 9 28.14 15.13 15.14
C PRO A 9 26.76 15.77 15.12
N LYS A 10 26.71 17.09 15.13
CA LYS A 10 25.49 17.85 14.80
C LYS A 10 25.00 17.44 13.43
N ALA A 11 23.97 16.62 13.40
CA ALA A 11 23.16 16.41 12.22
C ALA A 11 22.50 17.75 11.81
N CYS A 12 23.06 18.38 10.80
CA CYS A 12 22.43 19.52 10.12
C CYS A 12 21.20 19.03 9.37
N HIS A 13 20.06 18.93 10.03
CA HIS A 13 18.77 18.98 9.35
C HIS A 13 18.54 20.44 8.92
N THR A 14 18.70 20.70 7.66
CA THR A 14 18.33 21.98 7.08
C THR A 14 16.81 22.03 6.91
N PRO A 15 16.10 23.01 7.53
CA PRO A 15 14.63 23.10 7.45
C PRO A 15 14.09 23.40 6.04
N ARG A 16 14.96 23.53 5.05
CA ARG A 16 14.63 23.91 3.68
C ARG A 16 14.09 22.77 2.83
N ASP A 17 14.48 21.53 3.13
CA ASP A 17 14.06 20.36 2.34
C ASP A 17 12.65 19.92 2.70
N ASP A 18 12.24 20.05 3.96
CA ASP A 18 10.90 19.65 4.42
C ASP A 18 9.80 20.48 3.76
N HIS A 19 10.01 21.81 3.62
CA HIS A 19 9.02 22.69 2.98
C HIS A 19 8.86 22.44 1.47
N GLN A 20 9.91 22.05 0.77
CA GLN A 20 9.81 21.71 -0.66
C GLN A 20 9.09 20.40 -0.88
N HIS A 21 9.28 19.42 0.01
CA HIS A 21 8.58 18.14 -0.03
C HIS A 21 7.08 18.31 0.24
N ASP A 22 6.73 19.12 1.23
CA ASP A 22 5.34 19.42 1.57
C ASP A 22 4.62 20.18 0.45
N GLU A 23 5.28 21.12 -0.19
CA GLU A 23 4.69 21.89 -1.28
C GLU A 23 4.50 21.02 -2.55
N ALA A 24 5.45 20.14 -2.86
CA ALA A 24 5.33 19.20 -3.97
C ALA A 24 4.18 18.21 -3.74
N THR A 25 4.08 17.67 -2.54
CA THR A 25 2.99 16.77 -2.13
C THR A 25 1.64 17.46 -2.21
N ARG A 26 1.56 18.72 -1.74
CA ARG A 26 0.33 19.50 -1.79
C ARG A 26 -0.11 19.79 -3.22
N ARG A 27 0.80 20.13 -4.12
CA ARG A 27 0.49 20.34 -5.55
C ARG A 27 -0.02 19.07 -6.22
N ILE A 28 0.58 17.93 -5.90
CA ILE A 28 0.12 16.63 -6.41
C ILE A 28 -1.30 16.34 -5.91
N LEU A 29 -1.56 16.53 -4.63
CA LEU A 29 -2.89 16.35 -4.05
C LEU A 29 -3.92 17.29 -4.66
N ASP A 30 -3.60 18.57 -4.82
CA ASP A 30 -4.49 19.56 -5.44
C ASP A 30 -4.78 19.19 -6.91
N THR A 31 -3.79 18.69 -7.64
CA THR A 31 -3.97 18.22 -9.01
C THR A 31 -4.87 16.98 -9.07
N LEU A 32 -4.70 16.04 -8.15
CA LEU A 32 -5.52 14.83 -8.05
C LEU A 32 -6.97 15.14 -7.66
N LEU A 33 -7.17 16.13 -6.77
CA LEU A 33 -8.51 16.56 -6.36
C LEU A 33 -9.26 17.32 -7.46
N GLN A 34 -8.54 17.97 -8.39
CA GLN A 34 -9.13 18.69 -9.51
C GLN A 34 -9.32 17.82 -10.76
N ALA A 35 -8.64 16.66 -10.82
CA ALA A 35 -8.83 15.71 -11.91
C ALA A 35 -10.25 15.11 -11.83
N PRO A 36 -10.96 14.97 -12.97
CA PRO A 36 -12.21 14.24 -12.98
C PRO A 36 -11.97 12.81 -12.47
N PRO A 37 -12.91 12.22 -11.71
CA PRO A 37 -12.74 10.88 -11.20
C PRO A 37 -12.46 9.91 -12.35
N ALA A 38 -11.28 9.29 -12.32
CA ALA A 38 -10.91 8.30 -13.32
C ALA A 38 -11.80 7.06 -13.13
N CYS A 39 -12.55 6.72 -14.18
CA CYS A 39 -13.24 5.45 -14.20
C CYS A 39 -12.22 4.31 -14.34
N LEU A 40 -12.32 3.26 -13.53
CA LEU A 40 -11.41 2.11 -13.62
C LEU A 40 -11.45 1.43 -14.98
N ASP A 41 -12.59 1.50 -15.68
CA ASP A 41 -12.73 0.98 -17.05
C ASP A 41 -11.90 1.74 -18.09
N SER A 42 -11.51 2.99 -17.78
CA SER A 42 -10.64 3.80 -18.64
C SER A 42 -9.14 3.51 -18.44
N LEU A 43 -8.79 2.76 -17.41
CA LEU A 43 -7.41 2.37 -17.16
C LEU A 43 -6.98 1.28 -18.14
N LYS A 44 -5.73 1.39 -18.60
CA LYS A 44 -5.13 0.35 -19.42
C LYS A 44 -5.03 -0.96 -18.64
N PRO A 45 -5.17 -2.11 -19.31
CA PRO A 45 -4.97 -3.41 -18.70
C PRO A 45 -3.50 -3.58 -18.24
N THR A 46 -3.27 -4.59 -17.43
CA THR A 46 -1.94 -4.89 -16.90
C THR A 46 -0.97 -5.26 -18.03
N CYS A 47 0.30 -4.93 -17.84
CA CYS A 47 1.39 -5.46 -18.64
C CYS A 47 2.10 -6.60 -17.90
N ALA A 48 2.77 -7.48 -18.64
CA ALA A 48 3.53 -8.58 -18.06
C ALA A 48 4.66 -8.03 -17.17
N GLN A 49 4.64 -8.39 -15.88
CA GLN A 49 5.65 -7.96 -14.91
C GLN A 49 5.95 -9.08 -13.92
N ARG A 50 7.22 -9.32 -13.63
CA ARG A 50 7.62 -10.23 -12.56
C ARG A 50 7.42 -9.57 -11.20
N ALA A 51 6.90 -10.32 -10.24
CA ALA A 51 6.69 -9.88 -8.87
C ALA A 51 8.00 -9.89 -8.05
N GLY A 52 9.08 -9.31 -8.58
CA GLY A 52 10.40 -9.24 -7.94
C GLY A 52 11.48 -9.99 -8.72
N LYS A 53 12.75 -9.78 -8.35
CA LYS A 53 13.92 -10.28 -9.10
C LYS A 53 14.05 -11.80 -9.14
N SER A 54 13.58 -12.50 -8.11
CA SER A 54 13.67 -13.97 -7.99
C SER A 54 12.31 -14.66 -7.79
N SER A 55 11.21 -13.95 -8.05
CA SER A 55 9.87 -14.51 -7.88
C SER A 55 9.51 -15.47 -9.01
N ALA A 56 8.89 -16.59 -8.64
CA ALA A 56 8.24 -17.51 -9.57
C ALA A 56 6.90 -16.95 -10.09
N PHE A 57 6.42 -15.86 -9.48
CA PHE A 57 5.15 -15.24 -9.84
C PHE A 57 5.36 -14.09 -10.83
N ALA A 58 4.44 -13.98 -11.79
CA ALA A 58 4.39 -12.88 -12.72
C ALA A 58 2.95 -12.40 -12.88
N VAL A 59 2.77 -11.10 -13.08
CA VAL A 59 1.49 -10.54 -13.48
C VAL A 59 1.28 -10.87 -14.95
N LEU A 60 0.12 -11.47 -15.26
CA LEU A 60 -0.27 -11.73 -16.64
C LEU A 60 -0.61 -10.40 -17.33
N PRO A 61 -0.33 -10.26 -18.64
CA PRO A 61 -0.78 -9.12 -19.40
C PRO A 61 -2.31 -9.18 -19.60
N ASP A 62 -2.88 -8.05 -19.97
CA ASP A 62 -4.27 -7.90 -20.42
C ASP A 62 -5.35 -8.18 -19.34
N ILE A 63 -4.98 -8.17 -18.05
CA ILE A 63 -5.95 -8.20 -16.96
C ILE A 63 -6.55 -6.80 -16.79
N ARG A 64 -7.87 -6.69 -16.76
CA ARG A 64 -8.54 -5.41 -16.54
C ARG A 64 -8.23 -4.86 -15.15
N ALA A 65 -8.17 -3.53 -15.01
CA ALA A 65 -7.85 -2.89 -13.75
C ALA A 65 -8.79 -3.31 -12.61
N ILE A 66 -10.09 -3.43 -12.88
CA ILE A 66 -11.07 -3.91 -11.90
C ILE A 66 -10.74 -5.32 -11.42
N GLU A 67 -10.45 -6.24 -12.33
CA GLU A 67 -10.08 -7.62 -11.99
C GLU A 67 -8.80 -7.68 -11.15
N ALA A 68 -7.79 -6.89 -11.53
CA ALA A 68 -6.56 -6.79 -10.79
C ALA A 68 -6.79 -6.27 -9.36
N LEU A 69 -7.60 -5.22 -9.19
CA LEU A 69 -7.95 -4.67 -7.88
C LEU A 69 -8.77 -5.65 -7.03
N CYS A 70 -9.67 -6.41 -7.64
CA CYS A 70 -10.38 -7.49 -6.95
C CYS A 70 -9.42 -8.53 -6.38
N HIS A 71 -8.43 -8.95 -7.17
CA HIS A 71 -7.40 -9.86 -6.68
C HIS A 71 -6.57 -9.26 -5.55
N VAL A 72 -6.19 -7.98 -5.66
CA VAL A 72 -5.45 -7.28 -4.60
C VAL A 72 -6.28 -7.22 -3.31
N SER A 73 -7.57 -6.89 -3.38
CA SER A 73 -8.46 -6.87 -2.22
C SER A 73 -8.51 -8.24 -1.51
N LEU A 74 -8.65 -9.33 -2.28
CA LEU A 74 -8.64 -10.68 -1.73
C LEU A 74 -7.31 -11.05 -1.08
N MET A 75 -6.17 -10.70 -1.70
CA MET A 75 -4.85 -10.96 -1.13
C MET A 75 -4.62 -10.17 0.16
N LEU A 76 -5.03 -8.90 0.21
CA LEU A 76 -4.93 -8.08 1.40
C LEU A 76 -5.80 -8.62 2.52
N LYS A 77 -7.01 -9.12 2.21
CA LYS A 77 -7.86 -9.77 3.20
C LYS A 77 -7.21 -11.01 3.79
N SER A 78 -6.64 -11.87 2.95
CA SER A 78 -5.91 -13.03 3.45
C SER A 78 -4.71 -12.64 4.31
N ALA A 79 -4.03 -11.54 3.99
CA ALA A 79 -2.94 -11.01 4.80
C ALA A 79 -3.43 -10.50 6.16
N GLU A 80 -4.59 -9.83 6.23
CA GLU A 80 -5.23 -9.44 7.50
C GLU A 80 -5.51 -10.66 8.39
N GLU A 81 -6.18 -11.68 7.83
CA GLU A 81 -6.55 -12.90 8.55
C GLU A 81 -5.31 -13.61 9.17
N VAL A 82 -4.21 -13.71 8.41
CA VAL A 82 -2.96 -14.28 8.90
C VAL A 82 -2.28 -13.38 9.93
N SER A 83 -2.36 -12.06 9.74
CA SER A 83 -1.73 -11.09 10.63
C SER A 83 -2.37 -11.06 12.01
N ASP A 84 -3.68 -11.25 12.10
CA ASP A 84 -4.41 -11.35 13.36
C ASP A 84 -3.90 -12.54 14.19
N GLU A 85 -3.68 -13.69 13.53
CA GLU A 85 -3.16 -14.88 14.17
C GLU A 85 -1.71 -14.68 14.67
N ILE A 86 -0.85 -14.06 13.85
CA ILE A 86 0.54 -13.75 14.23
C ILE A 86 0.54 -12.77 15.42
N THR A 87 -0.33 -11.76 15.41
CA THR A 87 -0.39 -10.73 16.47
C THR A 87 -0.77 -11.34 17.81
N ALA A 88 -1.58 -12.41 17.82
CA ALA A 88 -1.95 -13.10 19.04
C ALA A 88 -0.76 -13.76 19.76
N TYR A 89 0.27 -14.15 19.01
CA TYR A 89 1.49 -14.78 19.56
C TYR A 89 2.68 -13.84 19.73
N ALA A 90 2.66 -12.67 19.09
CA ALA A 90 3.75 -11.70 19.17
C ALA A 90 3.80 -10.99 20.52
N SER A 91 5.00 -10.66 20.98
CA SER A 91 5.23 -9.95 22.24
C SER A 91 6.26 -8.83 22.09
N GLY A 92 6.25 -7.87 23.02
CA GLY A 92 7.25 -6.80 23.09
C GLY A 92 7.33 -5.95 21.81
N ILE A 93 8.56 -5.69 21.33
CA ILE A 93 8.84 -4.85 20.15
C ILE A 93 8.27 -5.50 18.86
N GLU A 94 8.34 -6.81 18.77
CA GLU A 94 7.82 -7.57 17.62
C GLU A 94 6.33 -7.31 17.42
N ARG A 95 5.57 -7.26 18.51
CA ARG A 95 4.14 -6.95 18.47
C ARG A 95 3.86 -5.57 17.86
N GLY A 96 4.69 -4.57 18.21
CA GLY A 96 4.57 -3.23 17.65
C GLY A 96 4.83 -3.18 16.15
N LEU A 97 5.81 -3.93 15.67
CA LEU A 97 6.13 -4.04 14.24
C LEU A 97 5.03 -4.75 13.48
N VAL A 98 4.50 -5.85 14.03
CA VAL A 98 3.37 -6.58 13.43
C VAL A 98 2.14 -5.67 13.35
N TRP A 99 1.81 -4.94 14.41
CA TRP A 99 0.71 -3.98 14.40
C TRP A 99 0.84 -2.90 13.33
N SER A 100 2.05 -2.37 13.12
CA SER A 100 2.30 -1.38 12.06
C SER A 100 2.08 -1.98 10.67
N LEU A 101 2.47 -3.24 10.47
CA LEU A 101 2.24 -3.96 9.23
C LEU A 101 0.75 -4.20 9.00
N VAL A 102 0.04 -4.72 9.99
CA VAL A 102 -1.42 -4.98 9.96
C VAL A 102 -2.14 -3.70 9.56
N HIS A 103 -1.86 -2.60 10.26
CA HIS A 103 -2.48 -1.31 9.96
C HIS A 103 -2.23 -0.85 8.53
N SER A 104 -1.03 -1.06 8.00
CA SER A 104 -0.71 -0.72 6.60
C SER A 104 -1.50 -1.58 5.60
N VAL A 105 -1.71 -2.85 5.91
CA VAL A 105 -2.51 -3.77 5.09
C VAL A 105 -3.98 -3.37 5.11
N GLU A 106 -4.55 -3.12 6.29
CA GLU A 106 -5.94 -2.65 6.47
C GLU A 106 -6.22 -1.34 5.71
N MET A 107 -5.32 -0.37 5.83
CA MET A 107 -5.43 0.90 5.12
C MET A 107 -5.38 0.70 3.60
N SER A 108 -4.47 -0.14 3.12
CA SER A 108 -4.35 -0.44 1.69
C SER A 108 -5.60 -1.11 1.15
N ARG A 109 -6.14 -2.09 1.89
CA ARG A 109 -7.38 -2.77 1.54
C ARG A 109 -8.56 -1.80 1.52
N SER A 110 -8.68 -0.95 2.53
CA SER A 110 -9.75 0.04 2.60
C SER A 110 -9.77 0.97 1.38
N LEU A 111 -8.60 1.39 0.90
CA LEU A 111 -8.48 2.20 -0.32
C LEU A 111 -8.90 1.43 -1.57
N VAL A 112 -8.44 0.19 -1.72
CA VAL A 112 -8.81 -0.67 -2.86
C VAL A 112 -10.31 -0.92 -2.87
N ASP A 113 -10.89 -1.29 -1.74
CA ASP A 113 -12.31 -1.55 -1.60
C ASP A 113 -13.17 -0.30 -1.88
N ALA A 114 -12.70 0.88 -1.46
CA ALA A 114 -13.36 2.15 -1.77
C ALA A 114 -13.38 2.43 -3.28
N LEU A 115 -12.27 2.16 -3.97
CA LEU A 115 -12.18 2.30 -5.43
C LEU A 115 -13.11 1.32 -6.15
N LEU A 116 -13.16 0.08 -5.72
CA LEU A 116 -14.06 -0.94 -6.28
C LEU A 116 -15.52 -0.55 -6.10
N ARG A 117 -15.93 -0.16 -4.89
CA ARG A 117 -17.31 0.29 -4.60
C ARG A 117 -17.69 1.53 -5.39
N ALA A 118 -16.80 2.50 -5.55
CA ALA A 118 -17.03 3.68 -6.37
C ALA A 118 -17.29 3.35 -7.85
N ASN A 119 -16.80 2.20 -8.31
CA ASN A 119 -17.03 1.68 -9.66
C ASN A 119 -18.10 0.59 -9.72
N GLY A 120 -18.95 0.47 -8.71
CA GLY A 120 -20.08 -0.45 -8.68
C GLY A 120 -19.73 -1.91 -8.41
N VAL A 121 -18.51 -2.18 -7.94
CA VAL A 121 -18.05 -3.53 -7.60
C VAL A 121 -18.04 -3.70 -6.09
N ASP A 122 -18.77 -4.69 -5.58
CA ASP A 122 -18.73 -5.04 -4.16
C ASP A 122 -17.69 -6.15 -3.91
N PRO A 123 -16.58 -5.83 -3.22
CA PRO A 123 -15.53 -6.81 -2.96
C PRO A 123 -15.98 -8.00 -2.10
N GLU A 124 -17.02 -7.86 -1.31
CA GLU A 124 -17.53 -8.96 -0.49
C GLU A 124 -18.32 -10.01 -1.33
N GLN A 125 -18.89 -9.60 -2.45
CA GLN A 125 -19.63 -10.51 -3.34
C GLN A 125 -18.71 -11.37 -4.23
N LEU A 126 -17.44 -11.01 -4.36
CA LEU A 126 -16.47 -11.77 -5.14
C LEU A 126 -16.16 -13.17 -4.55
N LYS A 127 -16.50 -13.40 -3.28
CA LYS A 127 -16.36 -14.69 -2.63
C LYS A 127 -17.34 -15.76 -3.12
N ALA A 128 -18.41 -15.37 -3.78
CA ALA A 128 -19.51 -16.26 -4.11
C ALA A 128 -19.42 -16.93 -5.49
N GLN A 129 -18.42 -16.58 -6.31
CA GLN A 129 -18.24 -17.21 -7.62
C GLN A 129 -17.16 -18.29 -7.56
N PRO A 130 -17.56 -19.59 -7.56
CA PRO A 130 -16.59 -20.66 -7.75
C PRO A 130 -15.98 -20.52 -9.14
N SER A 131 -14.66 -20.58 -9.19
CA SER A 131 -13.88 -20.60 -10.43
C SER A 131 -14.46 -21.65 -11.38
N ARG A 132 -14.90 -21.21 -12.56
CA ARG A 132 -15.23 -22.10 -13.68
C ARG A 132 -13.95 -22.53 -14.37
#